data_4313ed9c79b6745e12291c070bcaebb1
#
_entry.id   4313ed9c79b6745e12291c070bcaebb1
#
_cell.length_a   1.000
_cell.length_b   1.000
_cell.length_c   1.000
_cell.angle_alpha   90.00
_cell.angle_beta   90.00
_cell.angle_gamma   90.00
#
_symmetry.space_group_name_H-M   'P 1'
#
loop_
_entity.id
_entity.type
_entity.pdbx_description
1 polymer ?
#
loop_
_entity_poly.entity_id
_entity_poly.type
_entity_poly.pdbx_seq_one_letter_code
_entity_poly.pdbx_strand_id
1 'polypeptide(L)'
;LPFETAEKTYQAQKVFRFPTSALLPGFVNLHSHAAMNLVRGLGADLPLMDWLTKEIWPAEGKLMSPEFVAEGSWLAGLEMAASGVTTTSDHYFFPKSAAEGLLRAGLRCAVSGIVIGFPSAWAKNDTEYLSLSEALIQEYEGDPFVHTTIAPHAPYTVNDAALKHCAEISDKYGVPIHMHVNETAVEVS
;
A
#
# COMPACT_ATOMS: atom_id res chain seq x y z
N LEU A 1 -27.97 -6.79 15.87
CA LEU A 1 -29.26 -6.50 16.48
C LEU A 1 -30.38 -7.01 15.57
N PRO A 2 -31.42 -7.69 16.09
CA PRO A 2 -32.61 -8.03 15.29
C PRO A 2 -33.26 -6.73 14.72
N PHE A 3 -33.77 -6.81 13.51
CA PHE A 3 -34.34 -5.65 12.81
C PHE A 3 -35.41 -4.92 13.63
N GLU A 4 -36.33 -5.68 14.24
CA GLU A 4 -37.40 -5.12 15.07
C GLU A 4 -36.88 -4.35 16.31
N THR A 5 -35.75 -4.76 16.86
CA THR A 5 -35.09 -4.08 17.97
C THR A 5 -34.41 -2.80 17.47
N ALA A 6 -33.74 -2.86 16.32
CA ALA A 6 -33.09 -1.70 15.71
C ALA A 6 -34.12 -0.60 15.35
N GLU A 7 -35.25 -0.98 14.77
CA GLU A 7 -36.30 -0.07 14.36
C GLU A 7 -36.94 0.68 15.56
N LYS A 8 -36.96 0.03 16.75
CA LYS A 8 -37.46 0.67 18.01
C LYS A 8 -36.41 1.54 18.70
N THR A 9 -35.12 1.25 18.44
CA THR A 9 -34.00 1.88 19.17
C THR A 9 -33.42 3.08 18.42
N TYR A 10 -33.46 3.07 17.08
CA TYR A 10 -32.79 4.06 16.24
C TYR A 10 -33.77 4.74 15.29
N GLN A 11 -33.61 6.07 15.14
CA GLN A 11 -34.33 6.83 14.11
C GLN A 11 -33.39 6.98 12.89
N ALA A 12 -33.68 6.24 11.83
CA ALA A 12 -32.86 6.24 10.62
C ALA A 12 -33.40 7.24 9.58
N GLN A 13 -32.50 8.00 8.94
CA GLN A 13 -32.86 8.85 7.81
C GLN A 13 -33.23 8.04 6.56
N LYS A 14 -32.64 6.86 6.40
CA LYS A 14 -32.87 5.94 5.29
C LYS A 14 -32.70 4.49 5.73
N VAL A 15 -33.62 3.63 5.32
CA VAL A 15 -33.61 2.20 5.63
C VAL A 15 -33.47 1.42 4.34
N PHE A 16 -32.48 0.54 4.28
CA PHE A 16 -32.29 -0.43 3.21
C PHE A 16 -32.64 -1.82 3.74
N ARG A 17 -33.42 -2.60 2.99
CA ARG A 17 -33.84 -3.95 3.37
C ARG A 17 -33.28 -4.96 2.37
N PHE A 18 -32.45 -5.86 2.85
CA PHE A 18 -31.87 -6.96 2.07
C PHE A 18 -32.20 -8.30 2.74
N PRO A 19 -33.41 -8.83 2.54
CA PRO A 19 -33.91 -9.97 3.33
C PRO A 19 -33.15 -11.29 3.10
N THR A 20 -32.40 -11.39 2.00
CA THR A 20 -31.62 -12.58 1.62
C THR A 20 -30.11 -12.37 1.64
N SER A 21 -29.66 -11.26 2.26
CA SER A 21 -28.25 -10.88 2.28
C SER A 21 -27.69 -10.84 3.70
N ALA A 22 -26.39 -11.05 3.83
CA ALA A 22 -25.66 -10.79 5.06
C ALA A 22 -24.88 -9.46 4.94
N LEU A 23 -24.89 -8.66 5.97
CA LEU A 23 -24.04 -7.47 6.08
C LEU A 23 -22.72 -7.88 6.72
N LEU A 24 -21.63 -7.67 6.01
CA LEU A 24 -20.27 -7.91 6.48
C LEU A 24 -19.50 -6.60 6.58
N PRO A 25 -18.48 -6.51 7.45
CA PRO A 25 -17.47 -5.46 7.36
C PRO A 25 -16.83 -5.46 5.96
N GLY A 26 -16.39 -4.28 5.49
CA GLY A 26 -15.61 -4.21 4.25
C GLY A 26 -14.31 -4.99 4.35
N PHE A 27 -13.88 -5.55 3.25
CA PHE A 27 -12.62 -6.30 3.19
C PHE A 27 -11.41 -5.40 3.40
N VAL A 28 -10.35 -5.98 3.95
CA VAL A 28 -9.05 -5.33 4.13
C VAL A 28 -8.04 -6.03 3.22
N ASN A 29 -7.46 -5.29 2.28
CA ASN A 29 -6.35 -5.76 1.47
C ASN A 29 -5.04 -5.40 2.17
N LEU A 30 -4.31 -6.39 2.68
CA LEU A 30 -3.10 -6.16 3.48
C LEU A 30 -1.83 -5.94 2.65
N HIS A 31 -1.89 -6.09 1.32
CA HIS A 31 -0.74 -5.87 0.45
C HIS A 31 -1.17 -5.48 -0.95
N SER A 32 -0.65 -4.37 -1.44
CA SER A 32 -0.84 -3.90 -2.81
C SER A 32 0.34 -3.06 -3.29
N HIS A 33 0.46 -2.98 -4.61
CA HIS A 33 1.27 -2.02 -5.36
C HIS A 33 0.29 -1.25 -6.25
N ALA A 34 -0.55 -0.44 -5.64
CA ALA A 34 -1.77 0.09 -6.25
C ALA A 34 -1.52 0.81 -7.59
N ALA A 35 -0.47 1.63 -7.67
CA ALA A 35 -0.12 2.37 -8.88
C ALA A 35 0.25 1.47 -10.08
N MET A 36 0.73 0.24 -9.83
CA MET A 36 1.06 -0.73 -10.89
C MET A 36 -0.16 -1.19 -11.68
N ASN A 37 -1.37 -0.82 -11.26
CA ASN A 37 -2.58 -1.04 -12.04
C ASN A 37 -2.50 -0.44 -13.46
N LEU A 38 -1.74 0.65 -13.63
CA LEU A 38 -1.51 1.27 -14.94
C LEU A 38 -0.57 0.47 -15.86
N VAL A 39 0.20 -0.46 -15.32
CA VAL A 39 1.12 -1.34 -16.09
C VAL A 39 0.67 -2.80 -16.03
N ARG A 40 -0.61 -3.05 -15.74
CA ARG A 40 -1.20 -4.38 -15.67
C ARG A 40 -0.97 -5.18 -16.95
N GLY A 41 -0.49 -6.41 -16.81
CA GLY A 41 -0.20 -7.32 -17.92
C GLY A 41 1.16 -7.12 -18.58
N LEU A 42 1.93 -6.11 -18.18
CA LEU A 42 3.28 -5.92 -18.69
C LEU A 42 4.16 -7.08 -18.23
N GLY A 43 4.76 -7.80 -19.20
CA GLY A 43 5.64 -8.95 -18.93
C GLY A 43 4.95 -10.14 -18.27
N ALA A 44 3.64 -10.33 -18.48
CA ALA A 44 2.92 -11.49 -17.99
C ALA A 44 3.65 -12.80 -18.35
N ASP A 45 3.60 -13.79 -17.44
CA ASP A 45 4.20 -15.13 -17.58
C ASP A 45 5.74 -15.19 -17.49
N LEU A 46 6.42 -14.10 -17.13
CA LEU A 46 7.86 -14.11 -16.85
C LEU A 46 8.15 -14.53 -15.41
N PRO A 47 9.28 -15.24 -15.16
CA PRO A 47 9.80 -15.40 -13.80
C PRO A 47 10.07 -14.06 -13.14
N LEU A 48 9.94 -13.98 -11.79
CA LEU A 48 9.99 -12.72 -11.04
C LEU A 48 11.15 -11.82 -11.41
N MET A 49 12.38 -12.33 -11.38
CA MET A 49 13.57 -11.50 -11.66
C MET A 49 13.65 -11.04 -13.12
N ASP A 50 13.18 -11.85 -14.06
CA ASP A 50 13.07 -11.47 -15.47
C ASP A 50 12.00 -10.41 -15.66
N TRP A 51 10.85 -10.57 -15.02
CA TRP A 51 9.78 -9.60 -15.01
C TRP A 51 10.21 -8.26 -14.43
N LEU A 52 10.85 -8.25 -13.26
CA LEU A 52 11.34 -7.03 -12.63
C LEU A 52 12.40 -6.32 -13.50
N THR A 53 13.44 -7.05 -13.91
CA THR A 53 14.62 -6.44 -14.55
C THR A 53 14.41 -6.06 -16.02
N LYS A 54 13.56 -6.80 -16.74
CA LYS A 54 13.35 -6.59 -18.19
C LYS A 54 12.14 -5.71 -18.49
N GLU A 55 11.13 -5.72 -17.62
CA GLU A 55 9.85 -5.08 -17.90
C GLU A 55 9.52 -3.98 -16.87
N ILE A 56 9.41 -4.31 -15.57
CA ILE A 56 8.87 -3.40 -14.57
C ILE A 56 9.83 -2.26 -14.26
N TRP A 57 11.06 -2.54 -13.83
CA TRP A 57 12.02 -1.47 -13.50
C TRP A 57 12.33 -0.54 -14.68
N PRO A 58 12.46 -1.01 -15.94
CA PRO A 58 12.56 -0.12 -17.10
C PRO A 58 11.30 0.73 -17.33
N ALA A 59 10.11 0.20 -17.08
CA ALA A 59 8.86 0.94 -17.19
C ALA A 59 8.73 1.98 -16.08
N GLU A 60 8.99 1.59 -14.84
CA GLU A 60 9.02 2.49 -13.68
C GLU A 60 10.02 3.63 -13.86
N GLY A 61 11.24 3.31 -14.34
CA GLY A 61 12.25 4.34 -14.63
C GLY A 61 11.84 5.39 -15.66
N LYS A 62 10.83 5.11 -16.49
CA LYS A 62 10.31 6.04 -17.51
C LYS A 62 9.03 6.75 -17.09
N LEU A 63 8.17 6.06 -16.35
CA LEU A 63 6.78 6.48 -16.10
C LEU A 63 6.56 7.00 -14.67
N MET A 64 7.41 6.59 -13.72
CA MET A 64 7.22 6.88 -12.31
C MET A 64 7.26 8.37 -12.03
N SER A 65 6.14 8.89 -11.54
CA SER A 65 6.00 10.26 -11.05
C SER A 65 4.91 10.31 -9.97
N PRO A 66 4.84 11.39 -9.19
CA PRO A 66 3.73 11.60 -8.25
C PRO A 66 2.36 11.45 -8.93
N GLU A 67 2.17 12.01 -10.11
CA GLU A 67 0.92 11.95 -10.87
C GLU A 67 0.58 10.53 -11.32
N PHE A 68 1.58 9.78 -11.85
CA PHE A 68 1.41 8.38 -12.21
C PHE A 68 0.94 7.56 -11.01
N VAL A 69 1.56 7.76 -9.85
CA VAL A 69 1.22 7.02 -8.64
C VAL A 69 -0.17 7.40 -8.13
N ALA A 70 -0.54 8.69 -8.13
CA ALA A 70 -1.85 9.15 -7.71
C ALA A 70 -2.98 8.57 -8.59
N GLU A 71 -2.84 8.66 -9.91
CA GLU A 71 -3.87 8.19 -10.86
C GLU A 71 -3.96 6.65 -10.88
N GLY A 72 -2.82 5.94 -10.83
CA GLY A 72 -2.81 4.48 -10.75
C GLY A 72 -3.42 3.96 -9.45
N SER A 73 -3.10 4.60 -8.33
CA SER A 73 -3.67 4.24 -7.03
C SER A 73 -5.16 4.58 -6.95
N TRP A 74 -5.61 5.66 -7.59
CA TRP A 74 -7.04 5.96 -7.69
C TRP A 74 -7.78 4.90 -8.50
N LEU A 75 -7.27 4.50 -9.67
CA LEU A 75 -7.86 3.43 -10.47
C LEU A 75 -7.94 2.11 -9.68
N ALA A 76 -6.85 1.72 -9.02
CA ALA A 76 -6.82 0.53 -8.17
C ALA A 76 -7.83 0.62 -7.03
N GLY A 77 -7.93 1.79 -6.40
CA GLY A 77 -8.88 2.06 -5.32
C GLY A 77 -10.33 1.90 -5.77
N LEU A 78 -10.69 2.36 -6.99
CA LEU A 78 -12.03 2.15 -7.55
C LEU A 78 -12.35 0.67 -7.77
N GLU A 79 -11.39 -0.12 -8.28
CA GLU A 79 -11.56 -1.57 -8.45
C GLU A 79 -11.69 -2.29 -7.10
N MET A 80 -10.87 -1.89 -6.11
CA MET A 80 -10.95 -2.41 -4.74
C MET A 80 -12.31 -2.08 -4.11
N ALA A 81 -12.79 -0.85 -4.22
CA ALA A 81 -14.10 -0.45 -3.71
C ALA A 81 -15.24 -1.23 -4.38
N ALA A 82 -15.17 -1.44 -5.70
CA ALA A 82 -16.15 -2.23 -6.45
C ALA A 82 -16.20 -3.71 -6.01
N SER A 83 -15.08 -4.24 -5.50
CA SER A 83 -14.99 -5.61 -4.95
C SER A 83 -15.25 -5.70 -3.44
N GLY A 84 -15.63 -4.58 -2.79
CA GLY A 84 -15.97 -4.55 -1.37
C GLY A 84 -14.79 -4.34 -0.42
N VAL A 85 -13.60 -4.00 -0.94
CA VAL A 85 -12.45 -3.59 -0.13
C VAL A 85 -12.66 -2.16 0.33
N THR A 86 -12.45 -1.89 1.61
CA THR A 86 -12.60 -0.56 2.23
C THR A 86 -11.31 -0.01 2.81
N THR A 87 -10.30 -0.86 2.95
CA THR A 87 -8.99 -0.51 3.49
C THR A 87 -7.91 -1.28 2.75
N THR A 88 -6.81 -0.62 2.38
CA THR A 88 -5.67 -1.30 1.75
C THR A 88 -4.35 -0.88 2.36
N SER A 89 -3.37 -1.80 2.40
CA SER A 89 -1.97 -1.49 2.68
C SER A 89 -1.19 -1.47 1.37
N ASP A 90 -0.61 -0.32 1.04
CA ASP A 90 0.14 -0.12 -0.20
C ASP A 90 1.64 -0.04 0.07
N HIS A 91 2.40 -0.73 -0.76
CA HIS A 91 3.85 -0.84 -0.69
C HIS A 91 4.46 -0.34 -1.99
N TYR A 92 4.58 0.99 -2.15
CA TYR A 92 5.05 1.58 -3.40
C TYR A 92 5.78 2.91 -3.20
N PHE A 93 6.40 3.42 -4.27
CA PHE A 93 7.04 4.73 -4.30
C PHE A 93 6.01 5.87 -4.22
N PHE A 94 6.45 7.08 -3.85
CA PHE A 94 5.59 8.26 -3.70
C PHE A 94 4.36 7.97 -2.82
N PRO A 95 4.54 7.48 -1.58
CA PRO A 95 3.43 7.02 -0.74
C PRO A 95 2.37 8.09 -0.44
N LYS A 96 2.72 9.37 -0.46
CA LYS A 96 1.74 10.48 -0.36
C LYS A 96 0.78 10.51 -1.55
N SER A 97 1.31 10.35 -2.75
CA SER A 97 0.50 10.28 -3.97
C SER A 97 -0.37 9.02 -4.01
N ALA A 98 0.15 7.90 -3.48
CA ALA A 98 -0.65 6.68 -3.32
C ALA A 98 -1.82 6.91 -2.33
N ALA A 99 -1.56 7.55 -1.18
CA ALA A 99 -2.60 7.91 -0.22
C ALA A 99 -3.67 8.83 -0.85
N GLU A 100 -3.25 9.86 -1.59
CA GLU A 100 -4.16 10.78 -2.31
C GLU A 100 -5.09 10.00 -3.26
N GLY A 101 -4.54 9.13 -4.10
CA GLY A 101 -5.32 8.33 -5.04
C GLY A 101 -6.31 7.39 -4.34
N LEU A 102 -5.88 6.69 -3.30
CA LEU A 102 -6.70 5.76 -2.53
C LEU A 102 -7.82 6.48 -1.76
N LEU A 103 -7.52 7.60 -1.12
CA LEU A 103 -8.52 8.44 -0.43
C LEU A 103 -9.56 9.00 -1.42
N ARG A 104 -9.13 9.45 -2.60
CA ARG A 104 -10.02 9.91 -3.68
C ARG A 104 -10.97 8.81 -4.14
N ALA A 105 -10.57 7.54 -4.08
CA ALA A 105 -11.44 6.38 -4.33
C ALA A 105 -12.36 6.04 -3.16
N GLY A 106 -12.20 6.68 -2.00
CA GLY A 106 -13.02 6.46 -0.81
C GLY A 106 -12.50 5.35 0.13
N LEU A 107 -11.27 4.90 -0.03
CA LEU A 107 -10.66 3.88 0.84
C LEU A 107 -9.88 4.52 1.99
N ARG A 108 -9.80 3.80 3.11
CA ARG A 108 -8.71 4.00 4.07
C ARG A 108 -7.46 3.31 3.57
N CYS A 109 -6.29 3.82 3.92
CA CYS A 109 -5.04 3.17 3.52
C CYS A 109 -3.97 3.17 4.63
N ALA A 110 -3.10 2.17 4.56
CA ALA A 110 -1.78 2.24 5.12
C ALA A 110 -0.81 2.44 3.95
N VAL A 111 0.04 3.47 3.99
CA VAL A 111 1.05 3.72 2.97
C VAL A 111 2.44 3.54 3.54
N SER A 112 3.32 2.98 2.72
CA SER A 112 4.62 2.52 3.19
C SER A 112 5.72 3.52 2.87
N GLY A 113 6.52 3.86 3.89
CA GLY A 113 7.85 4.43 3.67
C GLY A 113 8.78 3.35 3.13
N ILE A 114 8.84 3.20 1.81
CA ILE A 114 9.64 2.15 1.17
C ILE A 114 11.14 2.42 1.30
N VAL A 115 11.93 1.37 1.52
CA VAL A 115 13.40 1.39 1.51
C VAL A 115 13.89 0.29 0.57
N ILE A 116 14.70 0.66 -0.43
CA ILE A 116 15.27 -0.27 -1.40
C ILE A 116 16.71 0.12 -1.71
N GLY A 117 17.61 -0.83 -1.87
CA GLY A 117 19.06 -0.63 -1.95
C GLY A 117 19.58 -0.08 -3.29
N PHE A 118 18.75 0.52 -4.12
CA PHE A 118 19.14 1.18 -5.37
C PHE A 118 18.32 2.45 -5.62
N PRO A 119 18.83 3.40 -6.44
CA PRO A 119 18.13 4.65 -6.74
C PRO A 119 16.80 4.43 -7.46
N SER A 120 15.81 5.24 -7.11
CA SER A 120 14.52 5.33 -7.83
C SER A 120 14.17 6.79 -8.14
N ALA A 121 13.02 7.02 -8.76
CA ALA A 121 12.49 8.36 -8.93
C ALA A 121 12.12 9.03 -7.60
N TRP A 122 11.90 8.26 -6.52
CA TRP A 122 11.50 8.77 -5.21
C TRP A 122 12.70 9.09 -4.31
N ALA A 123 13.76 8.27 -4.31
CA ALA A 123 14.97 8.51 -3.51
C ALA A 123 16.22 7.91 -4.17
N LYS A 124 17.40 8.42 -3.80
CA LYS A 124 18.68 8.11 -4.45
C LYS A 124 19.54 7.09 -3.70
N ASN A 125 19.30 6.90 -2.41
CA ASN A 125 20.10 6.03 -1.53
C ASN A 125 19.35 5.73 -0.23
N ASP A 126 19.87 4.79 0.56
CA ASP A 126 19.26 4.34 1.83
C ASP A 126 18.97 5.49 2.79
N THR A 127 19.90 6.44 2.93
CA THR A 127 19.73 7.58 3.84
C THR A 127 18.54 8.46 3.45
N GLU A 128 18.36 8.71 2.15
CA GLU A 128 17.24 9.49 1.64
C GLU A 128 15.93 8.73 1.78
N TYR A 129 15.90 7.42 1.47
CA TYR A 129 14.73 6.57 1.69
C TYR A 129 14.28 6.58 3.15
N LEU A 130 15.20 6.37 4.09
CA LEU A 130 14.91 6.37 5.52
C LEU A 130 14.41 7.73 6.02
N SER A 131 15.05 8.83 5.58
CA SER A 131 14.63 10.18 5.94
C SER A 131 13.24 10.54 5.42
N LEU A 132 12.92 10.19 4.16
CA LEU A 132 11.60 10.40 3.58
C LEU A 132 10.54 9.53 4.25
N SER A 133 10.90 8.32 4.66
CA SER A 133 10.00 7.43 5.40
C SER A 133 9.67 7.95 6.79
N GLU A 134 10.66 8.47 7.53
CA GLU A 134 10.39 9.13 8.82
C GLU A 134 9.52 10.38 8.65
N ALA A 135 9.78 11.20 7.64
CA ALA A 135 8.96 12.38 7.35
C ALA A 135 7.50 12.00 7.02
N LEU A 136 7.29 10.92 6.25
CA LEU A 136 5.96 10.38 5.96
C LEU A 136 5.23 9.96 7.24
N ILE A 137 5.91 9.23 8.11
CA ILE A 137 5.33 8.75 9.38
C ILE A 137 4.89 9.94 10.25
N GLN A 138 5.75 10.96 10.37
CA GLN A 138 5.43 12.15 11.14
C GLN A 138 4.27 12.96 10.55
N GLU A 139 4.18 13.05 9.23
CA GLU A 139 3.13 13.79 8.54
C GLU A 139 1.74 13.22 8.76
N TYR A 140 1.62 11.89 8.80
CA TYR A 140 0.33 11.20 8.98
C TYR A 140 0.08 10.75 10.42
N GLU A 141 0.87 11.22 11.39
CA GLU A 141 0.64 10.89 12.79
C GLU A 141 -0.75 11.34 13.24
N GLY A 142 -1.56 10.38 13.71
CA GLY A 142 -2.93 10.63 14.18
C GLY A 142 -3.98 10.84 13.07
N ASP A 143 -3.63 10.69 11.79
CA ASP A 143 -4.62 10.76 10.72
C ASP A 143 -5.64 9.62 10.82
N PRO A 144 -6.95 9.89 10.74
CA PRO A 144 -7.99 8.87 10.90
C PRO A 144 -8.19 7.96 9.69
N PHE A 145 -7.64 8.30 8.53
CA PHE A 145 -7.84 7.59 7.27
C PHE A 145 -6.56 7.03 6.67
N VAL A 146 -5.41 7.61 7.03
CA VAL A 146 -4.10 7.19 6.54
C VAL A 146 -3.25 6.71 7.70
N HIS A 147 -2.81 5.47 7.64
CA HIS A 147 -1.78 4.93 8.51
C HIS A 147 -0.47 4.81 7.74
N THR A 148 0.64 4.68 8.46
CA THR A 148 1.94 4.52 7.86
C THR A 148 2.62 3.23 8.32
N THR A 149 3.46 2.69 7.45
CA THR A 149 4.36 1.58 7.77
C THR A 149 5.77 1.94 7.30
N ILE A 150 6.80 1.33 7.89
CA ILE A 150 8.15 1.34 7.31
C ILE A 150 8.33 0.07 6.49
N ALA A 151 8.78 0.20 5.24
CA ALA A 151 8.77 -0.91 4.31
C ALA A 151 10.14 -1.16 3.65
N PRO A 152 11.06 -1.88 4.31
CA PRO A 152 12.18 -2.49 3.61
C PRO A 152 11.63 -3.45 2.54
N HIS A 153 12.03 -3.24 1.28
CA HIS A 153 11.40 -3.91 0.13
C HIS A 153 11.45 -5.45 0.25
N ALA A 154 12.64 -6.02 0.31
CA ALA A 154 12.85 -7.46 0.40
C ALA A 154 14.26 -7.77 0.95
N PRO A 155 14.52 -8.97 1.50
CA PRO A 155 15.84 -9.34 2.01
C PRO A 155 16.96 -9.27 0.95
N TYR A 156 16.63 -9.51 -0.31
CA TYR A 156 17.58 -9.50 -1.41
C TYR A 156 17.82 -8.11 -2.04
N THR A 157 17.09 -7.09 -1.62
CA THR A 157 17.22 -5.72 -2.14
C THR A 157 17.61 -4.69 -1.08
N VAL A 158 17.67 -5.06 0.19
CA VAL A 158 17.99 -4.16 1.30
C VAL A 158 19.13 -4.73 2.11
N ASN A 159 20.16 -3.91 2.41
CA ASN A 159 21.28 -4.35 3.23
C ASN A 159 20.93 -4.37 4.72
N ASP A 160 21.75 -5.09 5.51
CA ASP A 160 21.54 -5.29 6.94
C ASP A 160 21.50 -3.98 7.75
N ALA A 161 22.27 -2.97 7.36
CA ALA A 161 22.31 -1.69 8.06
C ALA A 161 20.98 -0.93 7.87
N ALA A 162 20.45 -0.90 6.65
CA ALA A 162 19.15 -0.31 6.36
C ALA A 162 18.00 -1.09 7.02
N LEU A 163 18.05 -2.43 7.04
CA LEU A 163 17.08 -3.26 7.76
C LEU A 163 17.05 -2.95 9.26
N LYS A 164 18.21 -2.84 9.91
CA LYS A 164 18.30 -2.46 11.33
C LYS A 164 17.72 -1.07 11.57
N HIS A 165 18.02 -0.12 10.69
CA HIS A 165 17.47 1.24 10.82
C HIS A 165 15.94 1.26 10.61
N CYS A 166 15.40 0.45 9.70
CA CYS A 166 13.95 0.28 9.59
C CYS A 166 13.33 -0.27 10.89
N ALA A 167 13.98 -1.22 11.56
CA ALA A 167 13.53 -1.71 12.86
C ALA A 167 13.56 -0.61 13.93
N GLU A 168 14.62 0.20 13.97
CA GLU A 168 14.72 1.35 14.89
C GLU A 168 13.61 2.39 14.64
N ILE A 169 13.27 2.67 13.38
CA ILE A 169 12.15 3.56 13.02
C ILE A 169 10.82 2.95 13.46
N SER A 170 10.61 1.66 13.20
CA SER A 170 9.41 0.94 13.64
C SER A 170 9.22 1.04 15.15
N ASP A 171 10.27 0.78 15.93
CA ASP A 171 10.24 0.87 17.40
C ASP A 171 10.01 2.31 17.88
N LYS A 172 10.70 3.28 17.27
CA LYS A 172 10.62 4.70 17.64
C LYS A 172 9.22 5.29 17.47
N TYR A 173 8.55 4.95 16.38
CA TYR A 173 7.24 5.52 16.02
C TYR A 173 6.07 4.58 16.26
N GLY A 174 6.31 3.33 16.65
CA GLY A 174 5.26 2.32 16.84
C GLY A 174 4.52 1.95 15.56
N VAL A 175 5.19 2.02 14.41
CA VAL A 175 4.62 1.68 13.10
C VAL A 175 5.02 0.26 12.67
N PRO A 176 4.15 -0.50 11.98
CA PRO A 176 4.49 -1.84 11.52
C PRO A 176 5.59 -1.83 10.44
N ILE A 177 6.32 -2.94 10.36
CA ILE A 177 7.20 -3.25 9.21
C ILE A 177 6.38 -4.01 8.17
N HIS A 178 6.47 -3.57 6.91
CA HIS A 178 5.82 -4.20 5.75
C HIS A 178 6.89 -4.61 4.74
N MET A 179 7.06 -5.90 4.47
CA MET A 179 8.18 -6.42 3.69
C MET A 179 7.77 -7.66 2.88
N HIS A 180 8.35 -7.83 1.68
CA HIS A 180 8.29 -9.10 0.96
C HIS A 180 9.26 -10.10 1.58
N VAL A 181 8.80 -11.30 1.89
CA VAL A 181 9.63 -12.37 2.47
C VAL A 181 9.23 -13.72 1.89
N ASN A 182 10.20 -14.60 1.70
CA ASN A 182 10.00 -15.95 1.13
C ASN A 182 9.35 -15.91 -0.26
N GLU A 183 9.69 -14.90 -1.05
CA GLU A 183 9.09 -14.66 -2.37
C GLU A 183 9.65 -15.60 -3.45
N THR A 184 10.93 -15.97 -3.32
CA THR A 184 11.63 -16.79 -4.29
C THR A 184 12.25 -18.06 -3.67
N ALA A 185 12.49 -19.07 -4.51
CA ALA A 185 13.20 -20.27 -4.08
C ALA A 185 14.63 -19.97 -3.55
N VAL A 186 15.25 -18.90 -4.04
CA VAL A 186 16.59 -18.47 -3.59
C VAL A 186 16.57 -17.92 -2.17
N GLU A 187 15.48 -17.24 -1.78
CA GLU A 187 15.34 -16.75 -0.39
C GLU A 187 15.08 -17.87 0.61
N VAL A 188 14.50 -19.00 0.17
CA VAL A 188 14.10 -20.12 1.02
C VAL A 188 15.20 -21.15 1.14
N SER A 189 16.19 -21.15 0.25
CA SER A 189 17.32 -22.09 0.23
C SER A 189 18.48 -21.62 1.11
#